data_32f279c52cf4c84c56324aaa9f5dea0f
#
_entry.id   32f279c52cf4c84c56324aaa9f5dea0f
#
_cell.length_a   1.000
_cell.length_b   1.000
_cell.length_c   1.000
_cell.angle_alpha   90.00
_cell.angle_beta   90.00
_cell.angle_gamma   90.00
#
_symmetry.space_group_name_H-M   'P 1'
#
loop_
_entity.id
_entity.type
_entity.pdbx_description
1 polymer ?
#
loop_
_entity_poly.entity_id
_entity_poly.type
_entity_poly.pdbx_seq_one_letter_code
_entity_poly.pdbx_strand_id
1 'polypeptide(L)'
;MGDRWSDPLDQWPDPEVYIHYPSGQYLAYMDVRNLNRAFPGRPDGTLTERTTYAFMEFIRREGVDVAIDLQEAELQYPVISTVVTHQKGQEFATMVSMTLTDLEGFKIGTEFSPKNLHGLSHREIGDHSQAVSLLFEAPEPFLDATRGRTSADVLLTGQDEFVVKAGKHGLLFETIDEKGWPIAVRVGRHTSSVAQTIETWTEDHADRAVVARGIPRYADLVRNGVGYYLRDPGKASPSRLAYE
;
A
#
# COMPACT_ATOMS: atom_id res chain seq x y z
N MET A 1 -1.90 0.81 -10.31
CA MET A 1 -0.88 1.75 -10.78
C MET A 1 -1.30 2.27 -12.15
N GLY A 2 -1.28 3.59 -12.35
CA GLY A 2 -1.56 4.17 -13.67
C GLY A 2 -0.44 3.86 -14.66
N ASP A 3 -0.75 3.99 -15.94
CA ASP A 3 0.28 3.90 -16.97
C ASP A 3 1.36 4.95 -16.70
N ARG A 4 2.60 4.54 -16.93
CA ARG A 4 3.71 5.48 -16.87
C ARG A 4 3.61 6.49 -17.98
N TRP A 5 4.17 7.64 -17.69
CA TRP A 5 4.32 8.70 -18.65
C TRP A 5 5.03 8.19 -19.91
N SER A 6 4.37 8.23 -21.02
CA SER A 6 4.95 7.89 -22.33
C SER A 6 5.62 9.09 -22.98
N ASP A 7 5.27 10.29 -22.53
CA ASP A 7 5.79 11.56 -23.03
C ASP A 7 6.54 12.32 -21.90
N PRO A 8 7.75 12.84 -22.16
CA PRO A 8 8.47 13.69 -21.18
C PRO A 8 7.66 14.89 -20.70
N LEU A 9 6.75 15.43 -21.51
CA LEU A 9 5.88 16.53 -21.13
C LEU A 9 4.90 16.15 -20.02
N ASP A 10 4.52 14.88 -19.94
CA ASP A 10 3.64 14.39 -18.88
C ASP A 10 4.30 14.44 -17.48
N GLN A 11 5.63 14.51 -17.44
CA GLN A 11 6.41 14.61 -16.19
C GLN A 11 6.72 16.07 -15.82
N TRP A 12 6.45 16.99 -16.71
CA TRP A 12 6.72 18.41 -16.46
C TRP A 12 5.65 18.99 -15.54
N PRO A 13 5.99 20.00 -14.73
CA PRO A 13 4.98 20.64 -13.89
C PRO A 13 3.84 21.16 -14.75
N ASP A 14 2.69 20.52 -14.64
CA ASP A 14 1.48 20.98 -15.29
C ASP A 14 1.05 22.28 -14.61
N PRO A 15 0.72 23.35 -15.33
CA PRO A 15 0.14 24.55 -14.74
C PRO A 15 -1.22 24.30 -14.11
N GLU A 16 -1.88 23.20 -14.45
CA GLU A 16 -3.12 22.78 -13.84
C GLU A 16 -2.86 22.12 -12.49
N VAL A 17 -3.80 22.29 -11.58
CA VAL A 17 -3.77 21.67 -10.26
C VAL A 17 -5.03 20.86 -10.05
N TYR A 18 -4.89 19.78 -9.28
CA TYR A 18 -6.02 19.06 -8.73
C TYR A 18 -6.38 19.67 -7.37
N ILE A 19 -7.63 20.13 -7.23
CA ILE A 19 -8.12 20.66 -5.96
C ILE A 19 -8.90 19.55 -5.27
N HIS A 20 -8.36 19.09 -4.17
CA HIS A 20 -8.95 18.01 -3.38
C HIS A 20 -10.29 18.44 -2.76
N TYR A 21 -11.32 17.62 -2.96
CA TYR A 21 -12.59 17.75 -2.27
C TYR A 21 -12.64 16.83 -1.03
N PRO A 22 -13.10 17.27 0.14
CA PRO A 22 -13.68 18.60 0.44
C PRO A 22 -12.69 19.62 1.00
N SER A 23 -11.41 19.28 1.22
CA SER A 23 -10.48 20.14 1.97
C SER A 23 -10.04 21.39 1.23
N GLY A 24 -10.13 21.41 -0.11
CA GLY A 24 -9.56 22.47 -0.94
C GLY A 24 -8.04 22.45 -1.05
N GLN A 25 -7.38 21.38 -0.61
CA GLN A 25 -5.94 21.22 -0.74
C GLN A 25 -5.53 21.17 -2.22
N TYR A 26 -4.47 21.90 -2.56
CA TYR A 26 -3.89 21.87 -3.90
C TYR A 26 -2.95 20.68 -4.00
N LEU A 27 -3.18 19.84 -5.01
CA LEU A 27 -2.39 18.67 -5.35
C LEU A 27 -1.88 18.80 -6.78
N ALA A 28 -0.87 18.01 -7.16
CA ALA A 28 -0.43 17.95 -8.54
C ALA A 28 -1.57 17.41 -9.44
N TYR A 29 -1.69 17.94 -10.65
CA TYR A 29 -2.75 17.52 -11.58
C TYR A 29 -2.74 16.02 -11.87
N MET A 30 -1.56 15.42 -11.92
CA MET A 30 -1.38 13.97 -12.07
C MET A 30 -2.10 13.16 -10.98
N ASP A 31 -2.25 13.72 -9.78
CA ASP A 31 -2.94 13.06 -8.66
C ASP A 31 -4.44 12.88 -8.88
N VAL A 32 -5.03 13.51 -9.89
CA VAL A 32 -6.44 13.32 -10.26
C VAL A 32 -6.79 11.85 -10.57
N ARG A 33 -5.80 11.04 -10.97
CA ARG A 33 -5.95 9.62 -11.27
C ARG A 33 -5.57 8.71 -10.10
N ASN A 34 -5.00 9.25 -9.04
CA ASN A 34 -4.57 8.48 -7.89
C ASN A 34 -5.71 8.37 -6.88
N LEU A 35 -6.21 7.14 -6.65
CA LEU A 35 -7.26 6.89 -5.65
C LEU A 35 -6.84 7.40 -4.26
N ASN A 36 -5.58 7.19 -3.89
CA ASN A 36 -5.04 7.64 -2.60
C ASN A 36 -4.69 9.14 -2.57
N ARG A 37 -5.35 9.95 -3.41
CA ARG A 37 -5.38 11.42 -3.37
C ARG A 37 -6.81 11.94 -3.52
N ALA A 38 -7.80 11.05 -3.68
CA ALA A 38 -9.17 11.42 -4.00
C ALA A 38 -10.19 11.04 -2.93
N PHE A 39 -9.81 10.37 -1.84
CA PHE A 39 -10.71 10.13 -0.72
C PHE A 39 -11.10 11.45 -0.03
N PRO A 40 -12.33 11.63 0.51
CA PRO A 40 -13.44 10.69 0.53
C PRO A 40 -14.24 10.61 -0.78
N GLY A 41 -13.90 11.43 -1.76
CA GLY A 41 -14.57 11.49 -3.04
C GLY A 41 -15.93 12.21 -3.03
N ARG A 42 -16.58 12.28 -4.19
CA ARG A 42 -17.91 12.87 -4.38
C ARG A 42 -18.65 12.22 -5.56
N PRO A 43 -20.00 12.21 -5.56
CA PRO A 43 -20.78 11.49 -6.55
C PRO A 43 -20.76 12.13 -7.95
N ASP A 44 -20.50 13.41 -8.05
CA ASP A 44 -20.48 14.22 -9.27
C ASP A 44 -19.06 14.57 -9.76
N GLY A 45 -18.05 13.95 -9.16
CA GLY A 45 -16.65 14.22 -9.47
C GLY A 45 -16.09 13.42 -10.66
N THR A 46 -14.78 13.43 -10.76
CA THR A 46 -14.01 12.58 -11.70
C THR A 46 -14.30 11.10 -11.47
N LEU A 47 -13.87 10.23 -12.38
CA LEU A 47 -14.01 8.78 -12.16
C LEU A 47 -13.32 8.33 -10.87
N THR A 48 -12.12 8.87 -10.57
CA THR A 48 -11.37 8.59 -9.36
C THR A 48 -12.14 9.00 -8.11
N GLU A 49 -12.66 10.25 -8.07
CA GLU A 49 -13.47 10.74 -6.95
C GLU A 49 -14.78 9.95 -6.76
N ARG A 50 -15.43 9.56 -7.85
CA ARG A 50 -16.64 8.71 -7.77
C ARG A 50 -16.32 7.31 -7.25
N THR A 51 -15.16 6.78 -7.61
CA THR A 51 -14.72 5.46 -7.11
C THR A 51 -14.46 5.52 -5.61
N THR A 52 -13.70 6.52 -5.13
CA THR A 52 -13.44 6.68 -3.70
C THR A 52 -14.71 6.99 -2.91
N TYR A 53 -15.62 7.79 -3.48
CA TYR A 53 -16.95 7.99 -2.90
C TYR A 53 -17.73 6.68 -2.74
N ALA A 54 -17.71 5.80 -3.76
CA ALA A 54 -18.37 4.50 -3.67
C ALA A 54 -17.75 3.61 -2.57
N PHE A 55 -16.44 3.62 -2.40
CA PHE A 55 -15.78 2.95 -1.29
C PHE A 55 -16.21 3.52 0.07
N MET A 56 -16.27 4.84 0.20
CA MET A 56 -16.71 5.47 1.45
C MET A 56 -18.18 5.14 1.79
N GLU A 57 -19.07 5.15 0.79
CA GLU A 57 -20.46 4.75 0.97
C GLU A 57 -20.60 3.27 1.34
N PHE A 58 -19.79 2.40 0.74
CA PHE A 58 -19.73 1.00 1.11
C PHE A 58 -19.31 0.82 2.58
N ILE A 59 -18.20 1.47 2.99
CA ILE A 59 -17.71 1.41 4.37
C ILE A 59 -18.79 1.85 5.37
N ARG A 60 -19.51 2.93 5.07
CA ARG A 60 -20.57 3.46 5.94
C ARG A 60 -21.80 2.55 6.00
N ARG A 61 -22.26 2.06 4.84
CA ARG A 61 -23.47 1.21 4.74
C ARG A 61 -23.30 -0.13 5.41
N GLU A 62 -22.16 -0.75 5.19
CA GLU A 62 -21.87 -2.06 5.76
C GLU A 62 -21.41 -1.99 7.21
N GLY A 63 -21.19 -0.78 7.75
CA GLY A 63 -20.68 -0.59 9.10
C GLY A 63 -19.32 -1.25 9.30
N VAL A 64 -18.42 -1.06 8.34
CA VAL A 64 -17.09 -1.69 8.36
C VAL A 64 -16.33 -1.25 9.61
N ASP A 65 -15.83 -2.21 10.37
CA ASP A 65 -15.05 -1.95 11.58
C ASP A 65 -13.58 -1.64 11.26
N VAL A 66 -12.98 -2.38 10.32
CA VAL A 66 -11.58 -2.23 9.92
C VAL A 66 -11.47 -2.17 8.40
N ALA A 67 -10.82 -1.13 7.89
CA ALA A 67 -10.47 -1.00 6.48
C ALA A 67 -8.95 -1.15 6.32
N ILE A 68 -8.53 -2.08 5.46
CA ILE A 68 -7.12 -2.35 5.18
C ILE A 68 -6.80 -1.89 3.76
N ASP A 69 -5.79 -1.04 3.63
CA ASP A 69 -5.21 -0.63 2.35
C ASP A 69 -3.79 -1.20 2.25
N LEU A 70 -3.49 -1.91 1.16
CA LEU A 70 -2.20 -2.55 0.94
C LEU A 70 -1.45 -1.81 -0.17
N GLN A 71 -0.37 -1.14 0.20
CA GLN A 71 0.44 -0.33 -0.70
C GLN A 71 1.93 -0.67 -0.59
N GLU A 72 2.69 -0.12 -1.51
CA GLU A 72 4.16 -0.17 -1.50
C GLU A 72 4.70 1.26 -1.51
N ALA A 73 5.59 1.58 -0.57
CA ALA A 73 6.27 2.87 -0.51
C ALA A 73 7.66 2.78 -1.13
N GLU A 74 8.03 3.80 -1.91
CA GLU A 74 9.38 3.96 -2.42
C GLU A 74 10.39 4.11 -1.27
N LEU A 75 11.57 3.50 -1.42
CA LEU A 75 12.58 3.33 -0.36
C LEU A 75 13.15 4.64 0.20
N GLN A 76 12.98 5.77 -0.48
CA GLN A 76 13.39 7.10 0.01
C GLN A 76 12.35 7.77 0.90
N TYR A 77 11.16 7.19 1.09
CA TYR A 77 10.13 7.77 1.96
C TYR A 77 10.19 7.18 3.39
N PRO A 78 9.98 8.00 4.43
CA PRO A 78 10.07 7.55 5.82
C PRO A 78 8.93 6.63 6.24
N VAL A 79 7.86 6.54 5.45
CA VAL A 79 6.69 5.68 5.73
C VAL A 79 6.89 4.23 5.26
N ILE A 80 8.02 3.91 4.66
CA ILE A 80 8.34 2.57 4.22
C ILE A 80 8.36 1.59 5.39
N SER A 81 7.92 0.36 5.16
CA SER A 81 7.82 -0.69 6.19
C SER A 81 7.06 -0.23 7.43
N THR A 82 5.94 0.48 7.22
CA THR A 82 5.06 0.94 8.31
C THR A 82 3.62 0.54 8.07
N VAL A 83 2.83 0.60 9.14
CA VAL A 83 1.38 0.73 9.08
C VAL A 83 1.01 2.16 9.41
N VAL A 84 0.39 2.86 8.46
CA VAL A 84 -0.11 4.22 8.65
C VAL A 84 -1.57 4.17 9.04
N THR A 85 -1.94 4.88 10.11
CA THR A 85 -3.31 4.84 10.64
C THR A 85 -3.81 6.23 11.06
N HIS A 86 -5.12 6.37 11.10
CA HIS A 86 -5.77 7.49 11.76
C HIS A 86 -5.63 7.38 13.29
N GLN A 87 -5.76 8.50 14.02
CA GLN A 87 -5.67 8.51 15.50
C GLN A 87 -6.61 7.51 16.18
N LYS A 88 -7.77 7.20 15.58
CA LYS A 88 -8.71 6.19 16.09
C LYS A 88 -8.15 4.78 16.10
N GLY A 89 -7.23 4.47 15.20
CA GLY A 89 -6.64 3.13 15.08
C GLY A 89 -5.26 2.98 15.71
N GLN A 90 -4.78 3.99 16.45
CA GLN A 90 -3.41 4.05 16.93
C GLN A 90 -3.02 2.84 17.78
N GLU A 91 -3.80 2.52 18.79
CA GLU A 91 -3.56 1.39 19.70
C GLU A 91 -3.59 0.07 18.93
N PHE A 92 -4.64 -0.13 18.16
CA PHE A 92 -4.81 -1.34 17.34
C PHE A 92 -3.68 -1.54 16.33
N ALA A 93 -3.29 -0.50 15.57
CA ALA A 93 -2.18 -0.56 14.63
C ALA A 93 -0.85 -0.87 15.31
N THR A 94 -0.63 -0.33 16.51
CA THR A 94 0.58 -0.60 17.31
C THR A 94 0.63 -2.06 17.74
N MET A 95 -0.47 -2.63 18.22
CA MET A 95 -0.53 -4.06 18.59
C MET A 95 -0.23 -4.94 17.38
N VAL A 96 -0.89 -4.67 16.23
CA VAL A 96 -0.66 -5.43 14.99
C VAL A 96 0.80 -5.34 14.56
N SER A 97 1.42 -4.16 14.57
CA SER A 97 2.81 -3.98 14.12
C SER A 97 3.83 -4.66 15.03
N MET A 98 3.63 -4.59 16.35
CA MET A 98 4.47 -5.28 17.31
C MET A 98 4.40 -6.80 17.14
N THR A 99 3.20 -7.34 17.05
CA THR A 99 2.99 -8.78 16.87
C THR A 99 3.59 -9.28 15.55
N LEU A 100 3.41 -8.53 14.43
CA LEU A 100 4.05 -8.86 13.17
C LEU A 100 5.57 -8.89 13.26
N THR A 101 6.17 -7.92 13.95
CA THR A 101 7.63 -7.87 14.14
C THR A 101 8.12 -9.09 14.93
N ASP A 102 7.41 -9.46 15.98
CA ASP A 102 7.80 -10.58 16.84
C ASP A 102 7.61 -11.95 16.18
N LEU A 103 6.52 -12.14 15.47
CA LEU A 103 6.15 -13.45 14.90
C LEU A 103 6.74 -13.71 13.52
N GLU A 104 6.81 -12.69 12.67
CA GLU A 104 7.15 -12.87 11.25
C GLU A 104 8.62 -12.56 10.92
N GLY A 105 9.33 -11.94 11.86
CA GLY A 105 10.76 -11.64 11.71
C GLY A 105 11.08 -10.51 10.72
N PHE A 106 10.09 -9.72 10.29
CA PHE A 106 10.34 -8.48 9.56
C PHE A 106 9.89 -7.26 10.39
N LYS A 107 10.70 -6.22 10.35
CA LYS A 107 10.38 -4.98 11.05
C LYS A 107 9.25 -4.23 10.34
N ILE A 108 8.26 -3.81 11.11
CA ILE A 108 7.21 -2.91 10.65
C ILE A 108 6.94 -1.86 11.74
N GLY A 109 7.00 -0.58 11.36
CA GLY A 109 6.72 0.54 12.26
C GLY A 109 5.23 0.91 12.26
N THR A 110 4.88 1.86 13.13
CA THR A 110 3.55 2.51 13.14
C THR A 110 3.73 3.99 12.93
N GLU A 111 3.01 4.54 11.96
CA GLU A 111 2.97 5.97 11.66
C GLU A 111 1.55 6.53 11.76
N PHE A 112 1.44 7.81 12.10
CA PHE A 112 0.14 8.45 12.27
C PHE A 112 -0.14 9.40 11.12
N SER A 113 -1.33 9.26 10.57
CA SER A 113 -1.82 10.11 9.50
C SER A 113 -1.77 11.59 9.92
N PRO A 114 -1.01 12.45 9.22
CA PRO A 114 -0.98 13.88 9.50
C PRO A 114 -2.37 14.50 9.31
N LYS A 115 -2.77 15.37 10.24
CA LYS A 115 -4.10 16.01 10.22
C LYS A 115 -4.34 16.94 9.03
N ASN A 116 -3.28 17.46 8.47
CA ASN A 116 -3.29 18.42 7.36
C ASN A 116 -3.01 17.77 5.99
N LEU A 117 -2.93 16.45 5.93
CA LEU A 117 -2.70 15.72 4.68
C LEU A 117 -3.98 15.00 4.26
N HIS A 118 -4.66 15.55 3.27
CA HIS A 118 -5.95 15.07 2.80
C HIS A 118 -5.86 14.24 1.51
N GLY A 119 -6.94 13.51 1.20
CA GLY A 119 -7.06 12.68 0.01
C GLY A 119 -6.60 11.24 0.19
N LEU A 120 -5.97 10.92 1.30
CA LEU A 120 -5.42 9.61 1.60
C LEU A 120 -6.45 8.70 2.28
N SER A 121 -6.48 7.43 1.91
CA SER A 121 -7.42 6.44 2.47
C SER A 121 -7.38 6.40 4.00
N HIS A 122 -6.18 6.29 4.57
CA HIS A 122 -6.00 6.21 6.02
C HIS A 122 -6.47 7.49 6.75
N ARG A 123 -6.42 8.67 6.10
CA ARG A 123 -6.90 9.92 6.67
C ARG A 123 -8.41 10.02 6.56
N GLU A 124 -8.92 9.94 5.35
CA GLU A 124 -10.32 10.25 5.06
C GLU A 124 -11.29 9.16 5.53
N ILE A 125 -10.90 7.87 5.51
CA ILE A 125 -11.71 6.81 6.12
C ILE A 125 -11.87 7.07 7.61
N GLY A 126 -10.79 7.43 8.29
CA GLY A 126 -10.84 7.76 9.71
C GLY A 126 -11.67 9.01 10.01
N ASP A 127 -11.57 10.06 9.21
CA ASP A 127 -12.32 11.31 9.44
C ASP A 127 -13.82 11.15 9.10
N HIS A 128 -14.17 10.35 8.10
CA HIS A 128 -15.51 10.29 7.52
C HIS A 128 -16.29 8.99 7.80
N SER A 129 -15.75 8.07 8.62
CA SER A 129 -16.44 6.85 9.05
C SER A 129 -16.09 6.46 10.49
N GLN A 130 -16.66 5.36 10.99
CA GLN A 130 -16.27 4.77 12.27
C GLN A 130 -15.15 3.73 12.14
N ALA A 131 -14.80 3.34 10.91
CA ALA A 131 -13.81 2.31 10.67
C ALA A 131 -12.41 2.70 11.17
N VAL A 132 -11.71 1.74 11.73
CA VAL A 132 -10.25 1.81 11.89
C VAL A 132 -9.63 1.63 10.52
N SER A 133 -8.81 2.58 10.10
CA SER A 133 -8.12 2.55 8.82
C SER A 133 -6.65 2.20 9.00
N LEU A 134 -6.20 1.13 8.34
CA LEU A 134 -4.82 0.66 8.33
C LEU A 134 -4.29 0.65 6.90
N LEU A 135 -3.25 1.43 6.64
CA LEU A 135 -2.54 1.40 5.37
C LEU A 135 -1.16 0.78 5.60
N PHE A 136 -0.90 -0.38 5.00
CA PHE A 136 0.37 -1.08 5.10
C PHE A 136 1.26 -0.76 3.90
N GLU A 137 2.48 -0.28 4.19
CA GLU A 137 3.48 0.08 3.20
C GLU A 137 4.60 -0.97 3.16
N ALA A 138 4.55 -1.85 2.16
CA ALA A 138 5.69 -2.72 1.87
C ALA A 138 6.76 -1.95 1.07
N PRO A 139 8.02 -2.42 1.04
CA PRO A 139 9.06 -1.77 0.26
C PRO A 139 8.82 -1.86 -1.25
N GLU A 140 8.70 -0.72 -1.93
CA GLU A 140 8.73 -0.65 -3.39
C GLU A 140 10.19 -0.62 -3.88
N PRO A 141 10.69 -1.65 -4.57
CA PRO A 141 12.12 -1.80 -4.88
C PRO A 141 12.60 -0.98 -6.08
N PHE A 142 11.77 -0.08 -6.61
CA PHE A 142 12.07 0.73 -7.79
C PHE A 142 11.46 2.11 -7.70
N LEU A 143 12.06 3.05 -8.42
CA LEU A 143 11.62 4.45 -8.50
C LEU A 143 11.02 4.72 -9.89
N ASP A 144 9.74 4.56 -10.02
CA ASP A 144 9.02 4.71 -11.30
C ASP A 144 9.18 6.11 -11.90
N ALA A 145 9.12 7.13 -11.06
CA ALA A 145 9.22 8.53 -11.49
C ALA A 145 10.57 8.89 -12.12
N THR A 146 11.64 8.16 -11.79
CA THR A 146 13.00 8.49 -12.22
C THR A 146 13.57 7.57 -13.30
N ARG A 147 12.96 6.40 -13.51
CA ARG A 147 13.51 5.35 -14.39
C ARG A 147 12.75 5.08 -15.68
N GLY A 148 11.54 5.55 -15.80
CA GLY A 148 10.67 5.11 -16.87
C GLY A 148 10.10 3.70 -16.60
N ARG A 149 9.77 2.92 -17.63
CA ARG A 149 9.12 1.60 -17.48
C ARG A 149 9.97 0.62 -16.70
N THR A 150 9.38 0.01 -15.69
CA THR A 150 9.95 -1.12 -14.95
C THR A 150 9.77 -2.40 -15.77
N SER A 151 10.82 -3.24 -15.85
CA SER A 151 10.71 -4.54 -16.48
C SER A 151 10.00 -5.55 -15.57
N ALA A 152 9.40 -6.59 -16.17
CA ALA A 152 8.79 -7.67 -15.41
C ALA A 152 9.81 -8.35 -14.47
N ASP A 153 11.05 -8.44 -14.88
CA ASP A 153 12.12 -9.01 -14.06
C ASP A 153 12.37 -8.21 -12.79
N VAL A 154 12.48 -6.87 -12.90
CA VAL A 154 12.63 -6.00 -11.72
C VAL A 154 11.40 -6.07 -10.81
N LEU A 155 10.19 -6.18 -11.38
CA LEU A 155 8.98 -6.38 -10.58
C LEU A 155 8.99 -7.68 -9.77
N LEU A 156 9.54 -8.75 -10.33
CA LEU A 156 9.58 -10.05 -9.67
C LEU A 156 10.73 -10.19 -8.69
N THR A 157 11.92 -9.76 -9.08
CA THR A 157 13.13 -9.91 -8.28
C THR A 157 13.28 -8.81 -7.24
N GLY A 158 12.69 -7.65 -7.49
CA GLY A 158 12.88 -6.47 -6.66
C GLY A 158 14.32 -5.97 -6.67
N GLN A 159 15.07 -6.24 -7.74
CA GLN A 159 16.46 -5.84 -7.90
C GLN A 159 16.57 -4.73 -8.94
N ASP A 160 16.62 -3.52 -8.48
CA ASP A 160 16.84 -2.34 -9.29
C ASP A 160 18.25 -1.78 -9.03
N GLU A 161 19.12 -1.82 -10.03
CA GLU A 161 20.51 -1.38 -9.90
C GLU A 161 20.64 0.09 -9.48
N PHE A 162 19.73 0.95 -9.94
CA PHE A 162 19.73 2.36 -9.54
C PHE A 162 19.39 2.49 -8.05
N VAL A 163 18.39 1.76 -7.57
CA VAL A 163 17.98 1.79 -6.16
C VAL A 163 19.05 1.17 -5.27
N VAL A 164 19.65 0.04 -5.67
CA VAL A 164 20.79 -0.58 -4.95
C VAL A 164 21.95 0.41 -4.83
N LYS A 165 22.26 1.15 -5.91
CA LYS A 165 23.29 2.19 -5.88
C LYS A 165 22.93 3.35 -4.95
N ALA A 166 21.69 3.80 -4.95
CA ALA A 166 21.20 4.84 -4.03
C ALA A 166 21.35 4.39 -2.56
N GLY A 167 21.04 3.13 -2.25
CA GLY A 167 21.23 2.54 -0.94
C GLY A 167 22.69 2.57 -0.48
N LYS A 168 23.64 2.24 -1.37
CA LYS A 168 25.08 2.34 -1.08
C LYS A 168 25.57 3.76 -0.78
N HIS A 169 24.82 4.76 -1.22
CA HIS A 169 25.08 6.17 -0.91
C HIS A 169 24.30 6.71 0.30
N GLY A 170 23.55 5.86 1.01
CA GLY A 170 22.78 6.27 2.17
C GLY A 170 21.58 7.18 1.87
N LEU A 171 21.02 7.08 0.66
CA LEU A 171 19.90 7.91 0.20
C LEU A 171 18.52 7.30 0.49
N LEU A 172 18.47 6.13 1.13
CA LEU A 172 17.24 5.37 1.37
C LEU A 172 16.99 5.24 2.87
N PHE A 173 15.72 5.26 3.26
CA PHE A 173 15.30 4.97 4.64
C PHE A 173 15.35 3.47 4.95
N GLU A 174 15.07 2.62 3.96
CA GLU A 174 15.25 1.19 4.08
C GLU A 174 16.36 0.72 3.13
N THR A 175 17.25 -0.11 3.63
CA THR A 175 18.38 -0.62 2.85
C THR A 175 17.93 -1.71 1.89
N ILE A 176 18.47 -1.68 0.70
CA ILE A 176 18.35 -2.73 -0.29
C ILE A 176 19.74 -3.28 -0.59
N ASP A 177 19.88 -4.58 -0.57
CA ASP A 177 21.10 -5.29 -0.96
C ASP A 177 20.92 -5.96 -2.34
N GLU A 178 21.90 -6.77 -2.73
CA GLU A 178 21.87 -7.50 -3.99
C GLU A 178 20.76 -8.58 -4.06
N LYS A 179 20.13 -8.93 -2.95
CA LYS A 179 18.96 -9.84 -2.93
C LYS A 179 17.68 -9.13 -3.34
N GLY A 180 17.65 -7.80 -3.23
CA GLY A 180 16.49 -6.99 -3.55
C GLY A 180 15.32 -7.19 -2.61
N TRP A 181 14.15 -6.81 -3.09
CA TRP A 181 12.85 -7.03 -2.44
C TRP A 181 11.94 -7.89 -3.34
N PRO A 182 12.18 -9.21 -3.43
CA PRO A 182 11.40 -10.09 -4.31
C PRO A 182 9.89 -9.98 -4.06
N ILE A 183 9.09 -10.23 -5.08
CA ILE A 183 7.63 -10.18 -4.97
C ILE A 183 7.09 -11.08 -3.85
N ALA A 184 7.73 -12.23 -3.59
CA ALA A 184 7.35 -13.13 -2.51
C ALA A 184 7.49 -12.48 -1.12
N VAL A 185 8.53 -11.66 -0.93
CA VAL A 185 8.75 -10.88 0.31
C VAL A 185 7.67 -9.81 0.46
N ARG A 186 7.40 -9.03 -0.59
CA ARG A 186 6.43 -7.93 -0.58
C ARG A 186 5.00 -8.44 -0.36
N VAL A 187 4.58 -9.44 -1.13
CA VAL A 187 3.28 -10.09 -0.96
C VAL A 187 3.18 -10.79 0.40
N GLY A 188 4.26 -11.42 0.87
CA GLY A 188 4.30 -12.07 2.19
C GLY A 188 4.08 -11.09 3.33
N ARG A 189 4.67 -9.91 3.27
CA ARG A 189 4.41 -8.85 4.25
C ARG A 189 2.94 -8.47 4.27
N HIS A 190 2.32 -8.27 3.12
CA HIS A 190 0.91 -7.90 3.02
C HIS A 190 -0.04 -9.01 3.51
N THR A 191 0.20 -10.26 3.13
CA THR A 191 -0.68 -11.36 3.56
C THR A 191 -0.57 -11.60 5.07
N SER A 192 0.63 -11.51 5.64
CA SER A 192 0.82 -11.56 7.10
C SER A 192 0.14 -10.38 7.81
N SER A 193 0.21 -9.17 7.24
CA SER A 193 -0.46 -7.99 7.79
C SER A 193 -1.97 -8.17 7.83
N VAL A 194 -2.58 -8.68 6.77
CA VAL A 194 -4.02 -9.00 6.75
C VAL A 194 -4.38 -10.05 7.78
N ALA A 195 -3.64 -11.16 7.82
CA ALA A 195 -3.90 -12.25 8.74
C ALA A 195 -3.77 -11.78 10.20
N GLN A 196 -2.71 -11.03 10.53
CA GLN A 196 -2.49 -10.52 11.88
C GLN A 196 -3.56 -9.49 12.28
N THR A 197 -3.98 -8.63 11.37
CA THR A 197 -5.08 -7.68 11.63
C THR A 197 -6.36 -8.43 12.01
N ILE A 198 -6.71 -9.51 11.30
CA ILE A 198 -7.89 -10.32 11.58
C ILE A 198 -7.77 -11.03 12.93
N GLU A 199 -6.60 -11.55 13.26
CA GLU A 199 -6.35 -12.24 14.53
C GLU A 199 -6.43 -11.26 15.72
N THR A 200 -5.75 -10.13 15.65
CA THR A 200 -5.81 -9.10 16.69
C THR A 200 -7.23 -8.56 16.88
N TRP A 201 -7.96 -8.32 15.77
CA TRP A 201 -9.35 -7.93 15.84
C TRP A 201 -10.23 -8.97 16.57
N THR A 202 -10.03 -10.24 16.24
CA THR A 202 -10.80 -11.35 16.81
C THR A 202 -10.53 -11.55 18.31
N GLU A 203 -9.30 -11.33 18.73
CA GLU A 203 -8.92 -11.38 20.16
C GLU A 203 -9.63 -10.29 20.95
N ASP A 204 -9.74 -9.09 20.41
CA ASP A 204 -10.40 -7.95 21.08
C ASP A 204 -11.95 -8.01 20.96
N HIS A 205 -12.49 -8.76 19.99
CA HIS A 205 -13.92 -8.81 19.65
C HIS A 205 -14.41 -10.24 19.52
N ALA A 206 -14.32 -11.02 20.58
CA ALA A 206 -14.68 -12.45 20.57
C ALA A 206 -16.13 -12.73 20.18
N ASP A 207 -17.05 -11.78 20.41
CA ASP A 207 -18.45 -11.84 20.01
C ASP A 207 -18.67 -11.64 18.48
N ARG A 208 -17.69 -11.09 17.80
CA ARG A 208 -17.66 -10.83 16.36
C ARG A 208 -16.43 -11.44 15.68
N ALA A 209 -15.98 -12.56 16.19
CA ALA A 209 -14.77 -13.23 15.72
C ALA A 209 -14.82 -13.55 14.22
N VAL A 210 -13.74 -13.23 13.53
CA VAL A 210 -13.54 -13.53 12.10
C VAL A 210 -12.53 -14.66 11.96
N VAL A 211 -12.91 -15.75 11.31
CA VAL A 211 -12.00 -16.88 11.06
C VAL A 211 -11.53 -16.83 9.62
N ALA A 212 -10.28 -16.44 9.41
CA ALA A 212 -9.61 -16.54 8.13
C ALA A 212 -8.73 -17.80 8.09
N ARG A 213 -8.84 -18.58 7.00
CA ARG A 213 -8.07 -19.81 6.81
C ARG A 213 -7.34 -19.78 5.47
N GLY A 214 -6.14 -20.35 5.44
CA GLY A 214 -5.38 -20.52 4.20
C GLY A 214 -4.73 -19.23 3.69
N ILE A 215 -4.63 -18.18 4.50
CA ILE A 215 -3.81 -17.03 4.18
C ILE A 215 -2.35 -17.41 4.42
N PRO A 216 -1.50 -17.43 3.37
CA PRO A 216 -0.10 -17.79 3.54
C PRO A 216 0.61 -16.68 4.34
N ARG A 217 1.45 -17.07 5.27
CA ARG A 217 2.29 -16.15 6.05
C ARG A 217 3.56 -15.80 5.29
N TYR A 218 4.25 -14.78 5.76
CA TYR A 218 5.49 -14.27 5.19
C TYR A 218 6.52 -15.39 4.92
N ALA A 219 6.81 -16.20 5.95
CA ALA A 219 7.76 -17.32 5.82
C ALA A 219 7.34 -18.35 4.77
N ASP A 220 6.04 -18.59 4.61
CA ASP A 220 5.52 -19.52 3.60
C ASP A 220 5.71 -18.99 2.18
N LEU A 221 5.44 -17.70 1.97
CA LEU A 221 5.62 -17.07 0.66
C LEU A 221 7.09 -16.95 0.27
N VAL A 222 7.95 -16.60 1.22
CA VAL A 222 9.41 -16.57 0.99
C VAL A 222 9.95 -17.95 0.62
N ARG A 223 9.47 -19.00 1.27
CA ARG A 223 9.90 -20.39 1.02
C ARG A 223 9.37 -20.95 -0.30
N ASN A 224 8.08 -20.76 -0.58
CA ASN A 224 7.40 -21.47 -1.68
C ASN A 224 7.26 -20.60 -2.95
N GLY A 225 7.42 -19.28 -2.82
CA GLY A 225 7.14 -18.30 -3.87
C GLY A 225 5.64 -18.05 -4.08
N VAL A 226 5.31 -16.89 -4.64
CA VAL A 226 3.91 -16.48 -4.91
C VAL A 226 3.20 -17.46 -5.83
N GLY A 227 3.91 -17.98 -6.85
CA GLY A 227 3.36 -18.90 -7.84
C GLY A 227 2.71 -20.15 -7.24
N TYR A 228 3.22 -20.65 -6.10
CA TYR A 228 2.67 -21.81 -5.41
C TYR A 228 1.22 -21.62 -4.95
N TYR A 229 0.86 -20.40 -4.60
CA TYR A 229 -0.48 -20.05 -4.07
C TYR A 229 -1.45 -19.57 -5.15
N LEU A 230 -1.02 -19.43 -6.39
CA LEU A 230 -1.90 -19.06 -7.47
C LEU A 230 -2.80 -20.23 -7.89
N ARG A 231 -4.03 -19.91 -8.29
CA ARG A 231 -5.02 -20.91 -8.74
C ARG A 231 -4.51 -21.79 -9.90
N ASP A 232 -3.62 -21.23 -10.71
CA ASP A 232 -3.05 -21.91 -11.87
C ASP A 232 -1.55 -21.60 -11.97
N PRO A 233 -0.73 -22.22 -11.09
CA PRO A 233 0.70 -21.92 -10.99
C PRO A 233 1.46 -22.12 -12.31
N GLY A 234 1.03 -23.06 -13.16
CA GLY A 234 1.66 -23.33 -14.46
C GLY A 234 1.46 -22.21 -15.48
N LYS A 235 0.53 -21.27 -15.23
CA LYS A 235 0.31 -20.07 -16.02
C LYS A 235 1.02 -18.83 -15.47
N ALA A 236 1.60 -18.91 -14.29
CA ALA A 236 2.38 -17.85 -13.68
C ALA A 236 3.77 -17.75 -14.33
N SER A 237 3.80 -17.46 -15.63
CA SER A 237 5.04 -17.18 -16.33
C SER A 237 5.40 -15.69 -16.21
N PRO A 238 6.67 -15.34 -15.93
CA PRO A 238 7.12 -13.95 -15.92
C PRO A 238 6.76 -13.18 -17.20
N SER A 239 6.71 -13.85 -18.35
CA SER A 239 6.35 -13.27 -19.63
C SER A 239 4.86 -12.86 -19.73
N ARG A 240 3.98 -13.33 -18.83
CA ARG A 240 2.56 -12.97 -18.81
C ARG A 240 2.24 -11.85 -17.82
N LEU A 241 3.20 -11.45 -17.01
CA LEU A 241 3.11 -10.27 -16.14
C LEU A 241 3.65 -9.02 -16.83
N ALA A 242 4.26 -9.14 -18.00
CA ALA A 242 4.57 -8.01 -18.85
C ALA A 242 3.23 -7.48 -19.41
N TYR A 243 2.89 -6.25 -19.09
CA TYR A 243 1.80 -5.53 -19.73
C TYR A 243 2.15 -5.38 -21.21
N GLU A 244 1.44 -6.07 -22.09
CA GLU A 244 1.41 -5.76 -23.52
C GLU A 244 0.65 -4.46 -23.74
#